data_98cb3c2e931db7a5f7b6ad53e7ecc1d2
#
_entry.id   98cb3c2e931db7a5f7b6ad53e7ecc1d2
#
_cell.length_a   1.000
_cell.length_b   1.000
_cell.length_c   1.000
_cell.angle_alpha   90.00
_cell.angle_beta   90.00
_cell.angle_gamma   90.00
#
_symmetry.space_group_name_H-M   'P 1'
#
loop_
_entity.id
_entity.type
_entity.pdbx_description
1 polymer ?
#
loop_
_entity_poly.entity_id
_entity_poly.type
_entity_poly.pdbx_seq_one_letter_code
_entity_poly.pdbx_strand_id
1 'polypeptide(L)'
;MVVLATKCYVGGDARGRAIQGFDSLVDNEIGDLNVEWEIDVRDDDFVAVELSGADATAAGNALAESWGEIGTAFESGETYVGTLDEWDDDGWLLDVGTDTRVRIPAEELGLGTGDPAQIRDRFGVVQHTPLRFVYGEPSRLADTTRDQLYEWTREDGSGRVNVNSATRGQVRATVNRAGHADDIVTVERLGLLEQSIVCPSATDPPGLLASIGPHLRSELKCVLT
;
A
#
# COMPACT_ATOMS: atom_id res chain seq x y z
N MET A 1 14.86 5.19 -15.37
CA MET A 1 14.54 5.07 -13.93
C MET A 1 13.06 5.31 -13.76
N VAL A 2 12.37 4.44 -13.03
CA VAL A 2 10.98 4.63 -12.58
C VAL A 2 10.97 4.68 -11.05
N VAL A 3 10.22 5.61 -10.45
CA VAL A 3 10.03 5.71 -9.01
C VAL A 3 8.64 5.17 -8.69
N LEU A 4 8.57 4.10 -7.93
CA LEU A 4 7.33 3.40 -7.67
C LEU A 4 6.60 3.98 -6.45
N ALA A 5 5.27 3.95 -6.48
CA ALA A 5 4.42 4.45 -5.40
C ALA A 5 4.37 3.48 -4.21
N THR A 6 5.54 3.05 -3.77
CA THR A 6 5.72 2.18 -2.60
C THR A 6 7.00 2.54 -1.87
N LYS A 7 7.00 2.40 -0.55
CA LYS A 7 8.09 2.82 0.30
C LYS A 7 8.79 1.64 1.00
N CYS A 8 10.10 1.82 1.27
CA CYS A 8 10.89 0.94 2.11
C CYS A 8 11.47 1.71 3.31
N TYR A 9 10.61 2.06 4.27
CA TYR A 9 10.91 2.87 5.46
C TYR A 9 11.42 2.07 6.66
N VAL A 10 11.68 0.76 6.48
CA VAL A 10 12.31 -0.08 7.51
C VAL A 10 13.83 -0.06 7.36
N GLY A 11 14.55 -0.22 8.48
CA GLY A 11 16.01 -0.18 8.50
C GLY A 11 16.69 -1.54 8.71
N GLY A 12 18.02 -1.56 8.59
CA GLY A 12 18.87 -2.72 8.91
C GLY A 12 18.50 -3.97 8.11
N ASP A 13 18.53 -5.13 8.78
CA ASP A 13 18.23 -6.42 8.13
C ASP A 13 16.81 -6.52 7.56
N ALA A 14 15.85 -5.74 8.09
CA ALA A 14 14.49 -5.73 7.58
C ALA A 14 14.44 -5.09 6.19
N ARG A 15 15.17 -3.99 5.98
CA ARG A 15 15.32 -3.33 4.67
C ARG A 15 15.95 -4.28 3.65
N GLY A 16 17.05 -4.96 4.02
CA GLY A 16 17.71 -5.92 3.13
C GLY A 16 16.76 -7.04 2.68
N ARG A 17 15.99 -7.62 3.60
CA ARG A 17 14.99 -8.64 3.26
C ARG A 17 13.83 -8.11 2.41
N ALA A 18 13.38 -6.88 2.68
CA ALA A 18 12.31 -6.25 1.90
C ALA A 18 12.75 -6.03 0.45
N ILE A 19 13.94 -5.47 0.25
CA ILE A 19 14.50 -5.23 -1.09
C ILE A 19 14.80 -6.53 -1.84
N GLN A 20 15.37 -7.55 -1.16
CA GLN A 20 15.56 -8.86 -1.79
C GLN A 20 14.23 -9.51 -2.20
N GLY A 21 13.18 -9.37 -1.38
CA GLY A 21 11.86 -9.84 -1.72
C GLY A 21 11.24 -9.05 -2.88
N PHE A 22 11.50 -7.74 -2.93
CA PHE A 22 11.05 -6.88 -4.01
C PHE A 22 11.77 -7.22 -5.34
N ASP A 23 13.08 -7.44 -5.31
CA ASP A 23 13.86 -7.87 -6.48
C ASP A 23 13.26 -9.14 -7.12
N SER A 24 12.90 -10.13 -6.29
CA SER A 24 12.21 -11.32 -6.78
C SER A 24 10.83 -11.05 -7.40
N LEU A 25 10.13 -10.00 -6.95
CA LEU A 25 8.86 -9.59 -7.55
C LEU A 25 9.08 -8.88 -8.89
N VAL A 26 10.12 -8.05 -8.99
CA VAL A 26 10.52 -7.41 -10.24
C VAL A 26 10.93 -8.47 -11.26
N ASP A 27 11.76 -9.45 -10.87
CA ASP A 27 12.17 -10.57 -11.73
C ASP A 27 10.96 -11.36 -12.26
N ASN A 28 9.98 -11.65 -11.41
CA ASN A 28 8.75 -12.34 -11.83
C ASN A 28 7.90 -11.52 -12.81
N GLU A 29 8.01 -10.20 -12.81
CA GLU A 29 7.17 -9.31 -13.60
C GLU A 29 7.81 -8.94 -14.94
N ILE A 30 9.11 -8.70 -14.95
CA ILE A 30 9.85 -8.21 -16.13
C ILE A 30 11.04 -9.08 -16.55
N GLY A 31 11.32 -10.19 -15.85
CA GLY A 31 12.50 -11.04 -16.09
C GLY A 31 12.53 -11.73 -17.47
N ASP A 32 11.37 -11.84 -18.14
CA ASP A 32 11.28 -12.36 -19.52
C ASP A 32 11.65 -11.31 -20.59
N LEU A 33 11.83 -10.02 -20.21
CA LEU A 33 12.19 -8.93 -21.09
C LEU A 33 13.73 -8.81 -21.22
N ASN A 34 14.19 -8.23 -22.32
CA ASN A 34 15.61 -7.92 -22.52
C ASN A 34 15.97 -6.61 -21.78
N VAL A 35 16.05 -6.70 -20.45
CA VAL A 35 16.29 -5.58 -19.54
C VAL A 35 17.19 -6.02 -18.37
N GLU A 36 18.06 -5.10 -17.96
CA GLU A 36 18.79 -5.19 -16.68
C GLU A 36 18.22 -4.12 -15.74
N TRP A 37 18.15 -4.41 -14.44
CA TRP A 37 17.64 -3.47 -13.44
C TRP A 37 18.54 -3.38 -12.22
N GLU A 38 18.47 -2.23 -11.58
CA GLU A 38 19.03 -1.98 -10.26
C GLU A 38 17.96 -1.32 -9.37
N ILE A 39 17.81 -1.82 -8.15
CA ILE A 39 16.83 -1.33 -7.19
C ILE A 39 17.54 -0.48 -6.15
N ASP A 40 17.07 0.73 -5.96
CA ASP A 40 17.52 1.64 -4.92
C ASP A 40 16.34 2.15 -4.08
N VAL A 41 16.63 2.65 -2.90
CA VAL A 41 15.65 3.32 -2.02
C VAL A 41 16.12 4.74 -1.80
N ARG A 42 15.33 5.68 -2.28
CA ARG A 42 15.60 7.12 -2.20
C ARG A 42 15.60 7.62 -0.75
N ASP A 43 16.08 8.83 -0.53
CA ASP A 43 16.12 9.47 0.79
C ASP A 43 14.70 9.70 1.38
N ASP A 44 13.68 9.76 0.53
CA ASP A 44 12.25 9.85 0.90
C ASP A 44 11.58 8.47 1.07
N ASP A 45 12.38 7.40 1.13
CA ASP A 45 11.99 5.99 1.25
C ASP A 45 11.26 5.39 0.04
N PHE A 46 10.96 6.13 -1.01
CA PHE A 46 10.38 5.55 -2.23
C PHE A 46 11.37 4.64 -2.95
N VAL A 47 10.85 3.52 -3.46
CA VAL A 47 11.65 2.56 -4.21
C VAL A 47 11.81 3.05 -5.65
N ALA A 48 13.05 3.12 -6.12
CA ALA A 48 13.40 3.45 -7.49
C ALA A 48 13.98 2.22 -8.19
N VAL A 49 13.64 2.03 -9.47
CA VAL A 49 14.19 0.98 -10.32
C VAL A 49 14.84 1.64 -11.52
N GLU A 50 16.16 1.51 -11.61
CA GLU A 50 16.90 1.87 -12.82
C GLU A 50 16.81 0.72 -13.82
N LEU A 51 16.52 1.03 -15.08
CA LEU A 51 16.27 0.06 -16.13
C LEU A 51 17.16 0.37 -17.33
N SER A 52 17.84 -0.64 -17.87
CA SER A 52 18.64 -0.54 -19.09
C SER A 52 18.41 -1.76 -19.97
N GLY A 53 18.58 -1.58 -21.30
CA GLY A 53 18.36 -2.64 -22.27
C GLY A 53 17.30 -2.28 -23.31
N ALA A 54 17.06 -3.22 -24.24
CA ALA A 54 16.17 -2.98 -25.38
C ALA A 54 14.71 -2.77 -24.96
N ASP A 55 14.28 -3.44 -23.89
CA ASP A 55 12.90 -3.42 -23.41
C ASP A 55 12.70 -2.55 -22.15
N ALA A 56 13.68 -1.68 -21.80
CA ALA A 56 13.65 -0.86 -20.58
C ALA A 56 12.37 0.00 -20.46
N THR A 57 11.87 0.55 -21.57
CA THR A 57 10.63 1.33 -21.57
C THR A 57 9.40 0.47 -21.25
N ALA A 58 9.31 -0.73 -21.86
CA ALA A 58 8.21 -1.65 -21.64
C ALA A 58 8.21 -2.16 -20.18
N ALA A 59 9.40 -2.50 -19.67
CA ALA A 59 9.59 -2.90 -18.27
C ALA A 59 9.18 -1.80 -17.29
N GLY A 60 9.58 -0.55 -17.55
CA GLY A 60 9.18 0.60 -16.73
C GLY A 60 7.67 0.81 -16.70
N ASN A 61 7.00 0.69 -17.84
CA ASN A 61 5.54 0.80 -17.93
C ASN A 61 4.84 -0.33 -17.16
N ALA A 62 5.33 -1.58 -17.26
CA ALA A 62 4.77 -2.71 -16.51
C ALA A 62 4.86 -2.50 -15.00
N LEU A 63 6.05 -2.10 -14.51
CA LEU A 63 6.25 -1.79 -13.09
C LEU A 63 5.36 -0.61 -12.63
N ALA A 64 5.23 0.44 -13.44
CA ALA A 64 4.36 1.59 -13.14
C ALA A 64 2.87 1.20 -13.11
N GLU A 65 2.43 0.27 -13.96
CA GLU A 65 1.06 -0.25 -13.95
C GLU A 65 0.78 -1.05 -12.66
N SER A 66 1.70 -1.93 -12.26
CA SER A 66 1.53 -2.82 -11.10
C SER A 66 1.67 -2.12 -9.75
N TRP A 67 2.59 -1.15 -9.65
CA TRP A 67 2.99 -0.51 -8.38
C TRP A 67 2.53 0.94 -8.25
N GLY A 68 2.11 1.56 -9.35
CA GLY A 68 1.97 3.00 -9.47
C GLY A 68 3.33 3.69 -9.64
N GLU A 69 3.33 4.87 -10.22
CA GLU A 69 4.53 5.70 -10.39
C GLU A 69 4.36 7.02 -9.65
N ILE A 70 5.42 7.46 -8.98
CA ILE A 70 5.49 8.78 -8.35
C ILE A 70 5.79 9.81 -9.43
N GLY A 71 4.82 10.68 -9.68
CA GLY A 71 4.94 11.75 -10.65
C GLY A 71 5.81 12.92 -10.16
N THR A 72 6.49 13.57 -11.07
CA THR A 72 7.26 14.79 -10.80
C THR A 72 6.53 16.08 -11.17
N ALA A 73 5.42 15.96 -11.89
CA ALA A 73 4.56 17.07 -12.33
C ALA A 73 3.09 16.65 -12.23
N PHE A 74 2.24 17.56 -11.82
CA PHE A 74 0.82 17.30 -11.62
C PHE A 74 -0.01 18.21 -12.51
N GLU A 75 -0.93 17.61 -13.27
CA GLU A 75 -1.92 18.31 -14.11
C GLU A 75 -3.30 18.15 -13.48
N SER A 76 -4.05 19.26 -13.43
CA SER A 76 -5.39 19.26 -12.84
C SER A 76 -6.33 18.35 -13.63
N GLY A 77 -7.04 17.48 -12.91
CA GLY A 77 -7.96 16.50 -13.47
C GLY A 77 -7.33 15.12 -13.72
N GLU A 78 -6.00 15.01 -13.70
CA GLU A 78 -5.30 13.74 -13.91
C GLU A 78 -5.20 12.93 -12.60
N THR A 79 -5.07 11.60 -12.77
CA THR A 79 -5.00 10.65 -11.65
C THR A 79 -3.56 10.26 -11.37
N TYR A 80 -3.18 10.35 -10.10
CA TYR A 80 -1.85 9.99 -9.60
C TYR A 80 -1.95 9.02 -8.43
N VAL A 81 -0.81 8.50 -7.98
CA VAL A 81 -0.70 7.68 -6.78
C VAL A 81 0.19 8.40 -5.76
N GLY A 82 -0.22 8.38 -4.51
CA GLY A 82 0.61 8.80 -3.38
C GLY A 82 0.43 7.82 -2.23
N THR A 83 1.31 7.83 -1.25
CA THR A 83 1.19 7.01 -0.04
C THR A 83 0.61 7.81 1.10
N LEU A 84 -0.34 7.26 1.87
CA LEU A 84 -0.90 7.94 3.04
C LEU A 84 0.20 8.21 4.07
N ASP A 85 0.51 9.48 4.29
CA ASP A 85 1.57 9.89 5.22
C ASP A 85 1.01 10.33 6.57
N GLU A 86 0.09 11.30 6.54
CA GLU A 86 -0.53 11.88 7.73
C GLU A 86 -2.03 12.09 7.52
N TRP A 87 -2.74 12.36 8.60
CA TRP A 87 -4.15 12.76 8.61
C TRP A 87 -4.42 13.67 9.80
N ASP A 88 -5.30 14.63 9.60
CA ASP A 88 -5.76 15.58 10.60
C ASP A 88 -7.25 15.87 10.39
N ASP A 89 -7.81 16.83 11.12
CA ASP A 89 -9.22 17.21 11.01
C ASP A 89 -9.58 17.76 9.62
N ASP A 90 -8.61 18.28 8.88
CA ASP A 90 -8.78 18.88 7.55
C ASP A 90 -8.73 17.82 6.41
N GLY A 91 -8.24 16.60 6.66
CA GLY A 91 -8.18 15.55 5.64
C GLY A 91 -6.99 14.60 5.73
N TRP A 92 -6.69 13.94 4.62
CA TRP A 92 -5.53 13.07 4.46
C TRP A 92 -4.41 13.76 3.69
N LEU A 93 -3.17 13.53 4.09
CA LEU A 93 -1.97 13.99 3.41
C LEU A 93 -1.30 12.78 2.72
N LEU A 94 -1.19 12.86 1.41
CA LEU A 94 -0.51 11.85 0.60
C LEU A 94 0.89 12.35 0.26
N ASP A 95 1.90 11.54 0.56
CA ASP A 95 3.26 11.76 0.10
C ASP A 95 3.37 11.32 -1.37
N VAL A 96 3.82 12.23 -2.20
CA VAL A 96 4.01 12.03 -3.64
C VAL A 96 5.47 12.18 -4.07
N GLY A 97 6.38 12.05 -3.10
CA GLY A 97 7.83 12.12 -3.31
C GLY A 97 8.41 13.53 -3.31
N THR A 98 9.74 13.61 -3.22
CA THR A 98 10.51 14.87 -3.23
C THR A 98 10.00 15.91 -2.22
N ASP A 99 9.72 15.46 -0.99
CA ASP A 99 9.16 16.30 0.11
C ASP A 99 7.83 17.00 -0.25
N THR A 100 7.14 16.49 -1.29
CA THR A 100 5.86 17.04 -1.73
C THR A 100 4.72 16.21 -1.16
N ARG A 101 3.72 16.89 -0.59
CA ARG A 101 2.50 16.28 -0.09
C ARG A 101 1.27 16.90 -0.74
N VAL A 102 0.31 16.06 -1.07
CA VAL A 102 -0.99 16.47 -1.60
C VAL A 102 -2.04 16.23 -0.53
N ARG A 103 -2.79 17.28 -0.18
CA ARG A 103 -3.93 17.17 0.73
C ARG A 103 -5.18 16.75 -0.02
N ILE A 104 -5.85 15.73 0.51
CA ILE A 104 -7.21 15.36 0.15
C ILE A 104 -8.11 15.86 1.28
N PRO A 105 -8.88 16.93 1.09
CA PRO A 105 -9.77 17.46 2.13
C PRO A 105 -10.79 16.43 2.61
N ALA A 106 -11.26 16.57 3.84
CA ALA A 106 -12.19 15.63 4.46
C ALA A 106 -13.44 15.37 3.59
N GLU A 107 -14.03 16.43 3.00
CA GLU A 107 -15.18 16.38 2.11
C GLU A 107 -14.88 15.69 0.77
N GLU A 108 -13.62 15.66 0.35
CA GLU A 108 -13.15 15.08 -0.91
C GLU A 108 -12.67 13.61 -0.77
N LEU A 109 -12.69 13.06 0.45
CA LEU A 109 -12.46 11.63 0.67
C LEU A 109 -13.58 10.79 0.04
N GLY A 110 -14.83 11.27 0.11
CA GLY A 110 -15.99 10.60 -0.49
C GLY A 110 -16.30 9.22 0.14
N LEU A 111 -15.91 9.01 1.40
CA LEU A 111 -16.00 7.74 2.12
C LEU A 111 -17.07 7.75 3.23
N GLY A 112 -18.09 8.58 3.07
CA GLY A 112 -19.21 8.69 4.02
C GLY A 112 -18.91 9.65 5.17
N THR A 113 -19.68 9.53 6.25
CA THR A 113 -19.62 10.44 7.40
C THR A 113 -18.55 10.06 8.40
N GLY A 114 -18.04 11.03 9.13
CA GLY A 114 -17.00 10.90 10.15
C GLY A 114 -15.86 11.87 9.90
N ASP A 115 -15.01 12.08 10.90
CA ASP A 115 -13.74 12.79 10.71
C ASP A 115 -12.73 11.92 9.94
N PRO A 116 -11.65 12.49 9.39
CA PRO A 116 -10.67 11.74 8.59
C PRO A 116 -10.02 10.57 9.34
N ALA A 117 -9.81 10.66 10.65
CA ALA A 117 -9.27 9.59 11.47
C ALA A 117 -10.28 8.43 11.63
N GLN A 118 -11.56 8.75 11.90
CA GLN A 118 -12.63 7.75 11.98
C GLN A 118 -12.86 7.04 10.64
N ILE A 119 -12.79 7.77 9.53
CA ILE A 119 -12.88 7.21 8.17
C ILE A 119 -11.72 6.24 7.94
N ARG A 120 -10.51 6.67 8.25
CA ARG A 120 -9.30 5.83 8.16
C ARG A 120 -9.44 4.54 8.97
N ASP A 121 -9.93 4.63 10.20
CA ASP A 121 -10.13 3.49 11.10
C ASP A 121 -11.20 2.53 10.58
N ARG A 122 -12.33 3.05 10.08
CA ARG A 122 -13.42 2.25 9.50
C ARG A 122 -12.97 1.41 8.32
N PHE A 123 -12.22 2.02 7.40
CA PHE A 123 -11.71 1.34 6.22
C PHE A 123 -10.39 0.58 6.47
N GLY A 124 -9.87 0.63 7.69
CA GLY A 124 -8.64 -0.07 8.05
C GLY A 124 -7.41 0.39 7.27
N VAL A 125 -7.36 1.66 6.83
CA VAL A 125 -6.22 2.16 6.06
C VAL A 125 -5.03 2.38 6.98
N VAL A 126 -3.95 1.65 6.79
CA VAL A 126 -2.69 1.82 7.54
C VAL A 126 -1.81 2.88 6.90
N GLN A 127 -0.90 3.47 7.69
CA GLN A 127 0.04 4.47 7.16
C GLN A 127 0.89 3.86 6.02
N HIS A 128 1.25 4.67 5.05
CA HIS A 128 2.00 4.36 3.83
C HIS A 128 1.23 3.51 2.79
N THR A 129 -0.06 3.23 3.01
CA THR A 129 -0.89 2.59 1.97
C THR A 129 -0.91 3.45 0.70
N PRO A 130 -0.56 2.89 -0.48
CA PRO A 130 -0.71 3.59 -1.75
C PRO A 130 -2.18 3.85 -2.09
N LEU A 131 -2.51 5.08 -2.44
CA LEU A 131 -3.87 5.54 -2.75
C LEU A 131 -3.86 6.33 -4.05
N ARG A 132 -4.79 6.05 -4.95
CA ARG A 132 -4.99 6.86 -6.16
C ARG A 132 -5.85 8.07 -5.82
N PHE A 133 -5.45 9.22 -6.37
CA PHE A 133 -6.16 10.49 -6.20
C PHE A 133 -6.21 11.25 -7.53
N VAL A 134 -7.20 12.09 -7.69
CA VAL A 134 -7.28 13.05 -8.80
C VAL A 134 -6.74 14.37 -8.29
N TYR A 135 -5.71 14.88 -8.96
CA TYR A 135 -5.10 16.16 -8.60
C TYR A 135 -5.99 17.33 -9.04
N GLY A 136 -6.09 18.35 -8.19
CA GLY A 136 -6.89 19.55 -8.47
C GLY A 136 -6.95 20.51 -7.28
N GLU A 137 -7.80 21.51 -7.38
CA GLU A 137 -8.10 22.46 -6.31
C GLU A 137 -9.61 22.47 -6.03
N PRO A 138 -10.09 21.60 -5.10
CA PRO A 138 -9.36 20.62 -4.27
C PRO A 138 -8.99 19.34 -5.01
N SER A 139 -7.95 18.65 -4.51
CA SER A 139 -7.66 17.26 -4.89
C SER A 139 -8.63 16.32 -4.18
N ARG A 140 -8.96 15.16 -4.80
CA ARG A 140 -9.92 14.19 -4.25
C ARG A 140 -9.43 12.76 -4.37
N LEU A 141 -9.93 11.84 -3.56
CA LEU A 141 -9.68 10.42 -3.79
C LEU A 141 -10.26 9.99 -5.14
N ALA A 142 -9.51 9.19 -5.89
CA ALA A 142 -9.99 8.60 -7.14
C ALA A 142 -11.14 7.63 -6.87
N ASP A 143 -12.08 7.52 -7.82
CA ASP A 143 -13.22 6.62 -7.71
C ASP A 143 -12.78 5.17 -7.51
N THR A 144 -11.72 4.73 -8.20
CA THR A 144 -11.13 3.40 -8.05
C THR A 144 -10.64 3.12 -6.62
N THR A 145 -10.05 4.11 -5.94
CA THR A 145 -9.66 3.96 -4.53
C THR A 145 -10.87 3.86 -3.62
N ARG A 146 -11.87 4.73 -3.84
CA ARG A 146 -13.13 4.68 -3.06
C ARG A 146 -13.86 3.35 -3.24
N ASP A 147 -13.99 2.88 -4.47
CA ASP A 147 -14.63 1.59 -4.78
C ASP A 147 -13.88 0.42 -4.10
N GLN A 148 -12.55 0.42 -4.15
CA GLN A 148 -11.73 -0.59 -3.47
C GLN A 148 -11.95 -0.57 -1.94
N LEU A 149 -11.97 0.61 -1.33
CA LEU A 149 -12.18 0.74 0.12
C LEU A 149 -13.60 0.31 0.51
N TYR A 150 -14.62 0.68 -0.26
CA TYR A 150 -15.98 0.20 -0.03
C TYR A 150 -16.10 -1.32 -0.25
N GLU A 151 -15.39 -1.91 -1.23
CA GLU A 151 -15.34 -3.36 -1.41
C GLU A 151 -14.82 -4.08 -0.17
N TRP A 152 -13.84 -3.48 0.53
CA TRP A 152 -13.33 -4.06 1.77
C TRP A 152 -14.35 -4.11 2.90
N THR A 153 -15.34 -3.22 2.90
CA THR A 153 -16.38 -3.11 3.95
C THR A 153 -17.67 -3.85 3.60
N ARG A 154 -17.72 -4.58 2.47
CA ARG A 154 -18.93 -5.33 2.09
C ARG A 154 -19.17 -6.51 3.02
N GLU A 155 -20.45 -6.71 3.35
CA GLU A 155 -20.93 -7.80 4.21
C GLU A 155 -20.99 -9.17 3.47
N ASP A 156 -20.06 -9.47 2.58
CA ASP A 156 -19.96 -10.81 1.98
C ASP A 156 -19.33 -11.85 2.93
N GLY A 157 -19.00 -11.41 4.15
CA GLY A 157 -18.50 -12.21 5.23
C GLY A 157 -16.98 -12.37 5.26
N SER A 158 -16.23 -11.72 4.39
CA SER A 158 -14.77 -11.71 4.45
C SER A 158 -14.28 -10.47 5.22
N GLY A 159 -13.81 -10.64 6.44
CA GLY A 159 -13.14 -9.58 7.19
C GLY A 159 -11.70 -9.37 6.70
N ARG A 160 -11.10 -8.24 7.07
CA ARG A 160 -9.71 -7.93 6.73
C ARG A 160 -8.93 -7.38 7.93
N VAL A 161 -7.64 -7.70 7.98
CA VAL A 161 -6.68 -7.04 8.87
C VAL A 161 -5.57 -6.47 8.01
N ASN A 162 -5.46 -5.15 7.96
CA ASN A 162 -4.41 -4.47 7.25
C ASN A 162 -3.22 -4.20 8.17
N VAL A 163 -2.02 -4.35 7.63
CA VAL A 163 -0.75 -4.32 8.35
C VAL A 163 0.24 -3.49 7.54
N ASN A 164 1.00 -2.62 8.19
CA ASN A 164 2.15 -1.96 7.56
C ASN A 164 3.49 -2.46 8.14
N SER A 165 4.61 -1.92 7.67
CA SER A 165 5.97 -2.20 8.15
C SER A 165 6.39 -3.67 8.10
N ALA A 166 5.71 -4.49 7.30
CA ALA A 166 5.98 -5.92 7.17
C ALA A 166 5.80 -6.41 5.73
N THR A 167 6.71 -7.26 5.27
CA THR A 167 6.56 -7.91 3.98
C THR A 167 5.48 -9.00 4.04
N ARG A 168 4.91 -9.36 2.88
CA ARG A 168 3.91 -10.44 2.76
C ARG A 168 4.39 -11.76 3.40
N GLY A 169 5.67 -12.10 3.19
CA GLY A 169 6.26 -13.30 3.78
C GLY A 169 6.33 -13.26 5.31
N GLN A 170 6.67 -12.09 5.88
CA GLN A 170 6.69 -11.91 7.34
C GLN A 170 5.29 -12.02 7.94
N VAL A 171 4.29 -11.40 7.31
CA VAL A 171 2.88 -11.48 7.76
C VAL A 171 2.41 -12.92 7.76
N ARG A 172 2.58 -13.64 6.63
CA ARG A 172 2.20 -15.07 6.53
C ARG A 172 2.91 -15.94 7.56
N ALA A 173 4.23 -15.75 7.74
CA ALA A 173 4.99 -16.51 8.73
C ALA A 173 4.50 -16.23 10.16
N THR A 174 4.09 -14.99 10.45
CA THR A 174 3.56 -14.63 11.78
C THR A 174 2.19 -15.23 12.02
N VAL A 175 1.26 -15.13 11.06
CA VAL A 175 -0.06 -15.76 11.12
C VAL A 175 0.06 -17.27 11.35
N ASN A 176 0.92 -17.94 10.57
CA ASN A 176 1.15 -19.38 10.71
C ASN A 176 1.74 -19.74 12.10
N ARG A 177 2.71 -18.97 12.58
CA ARG A 177 3.33 -19.20 13.89
C ARG A 177 2.35 -18.98 15.03
N ALA A 178 1.43 -18.05 14.89
CA ALA A 178 0.36 -17.79 15.86
C ALA A 178 -0.75 -18.86 15.83
N GLY A 179 -0.70 -19.83 14.92
CA GLY A 179 -1.68 -20.91 14.82
C GLY A 179 -2.94 -20.56 14.02
N HIS A 180 -2.91 -19.48 13.24
CA HIS A 180 -4.05 -18.95 12.48
C HIS A 180 -3.95 -19.22 10.97
N ALA A 181 -3.25 -20.26 10.55
CA ALA A 181 -3.08 -20.57 9.12
C ALA A 181 -4.41 -20.82 8.40
N ASP A 182 -5.37 -21.44 9.09
CA ASP A 182 -6.71 -21.77 8.59
C ASP A 182 -7.71 -20.61 8.70
N ASP A 183 -7.33 -19.54 9.42
CA ASP A 183 -8.17 -18.36 9.65
C ASP A 183 -7.98 -17.27 8.58
N ILE A 184 -7.19 -17.55 7.54
CA ILE A 184 -6.94 -16.63 6.44
C ILE A 184 -7.16 -17.29 5.08
N VAL A 185 -7.73 -16.54 4.15
CA VAL A 185 -7.83 -16.94 2.73
C VAL A 185 -6.52 -16.65 2.02
N THR A 186 -6.03 -15.43 2.18
CA THR A 186 -4.78 -14.96 1.54
C THR A 186 -4.22 -13.75 2.27
N VAL A 187 -3.00 -13.38 1.92
CA VAL A 187 -2.43 -12.07 2.23
C VAL A 187 -2.24 -11.34 0.90
N GLU A 188 -3.02 -10.29 0.69
CA GLU A 188 -2.92 -9.42 -0.48
C GLU A 188 -1.86 -8.34 -0.23
N ARG A 189 -1.17 -7.94 -1.29
CA ARG A 189 -0.20 -6.84 -1.25
C ARG A 189 -0.92 -5.53 -1.54
N LEU A 190 -0.77 -4.54 -0.67
CA LEU A 190 -1.20 -3.15 -0.90
C LEU A 190 -0.02 -2.29 -1.34
N GLY A 191 1.16 -2.53 -0.77
CA GLY A 191 2.44 -1.92 -1.09
C GLY A 191 3.58 -2.90 -0.79
N LEU A 192 4.81 -2.47 -0.76
CA LEU A 192 5.95 -3.33 -0.41
C LEU A 192 5.86 -3.82 1.04
N LEU A 193 5.52 -2.93 1.94
CA LEU A 193 5.43 -3.18 3.37
C LEU A 193 3.98 -3.12 3.91
N GLU A 194 3.00 -2.81 3.07
CA GLU A 194 1.58 -2.76 3.41
C GLU A 194 0.88 -3.99 2.87
N GLN A 195 0.23 -4.74 3.77
CA GLN A 195 -0.41 -6.00 3.45
C GLN A 195 -1.85 -6.02 3.98
N SER A 196 -2.73 -6.75 3.30
CA SER A 196 -4.09 -7.02 3.72
C SER A 196 -4.29 -8.52 3.93
N ILE A 197 -4.53 -8.93 5.17
CA ILE A 197 -4.89 -10.30 5.50
C ILE A 197 -6.39 -10.44 5.24
N VAL A 198 -6.77 -11.27 4.28
CA VAL A 198 -8.16 -11.56 3.94
C VAL A 198 -8.62 -12.78 4.75
N CYS A 199 -9.65 -12.62 5.54
CA CYS A 199 -10.20 -13.65 6.41
C CYS A 199 -11.47 -14.25 5.79
N PRO A 200 -11.74 -15.56 5.94
CA PRO A 200 -13.04 -16.13 5.60
C PRO A 200 -14.12 -15.66 6.58
N SER A 201 -15.38 -15.78 6.20
CA SER A 201 -16.55 -15.31 6.96
C SER A 201 -16.67 -15.88 8.39
N ALA A 202 -16.02 -17.00 8.67
CA ALA A 202 -16.05 -17.63 9.99
C ALA A 202 -14.97 -17.11 10.95
N THR A 203 -14.05 -16.26 10.48
CA THR A 203 -12.95 -15.72 11.29
C THR A 203 -13.39 -14.44 12.00
N ASP A 204 -12.85 -14.23 13.20
CA ASP A 204 -12.93 -12.98 13.96
C ASP A 204 -11.68 -12.12 13.67
N PRO A 205 -11.73 -11.11 12.76
CA PRO A 205 -10.57 -10.29 12.45
C PRO A 205 -9.99 -9.54 13.67
N PRO A 206 -10.78 -8.96 14.59
CA PRO A 206 -10.25 -8.41 15.84
C PRO A 206 -9.49 -9.42 16.69
N GLY A 207 -9.98 -10.66 16.81
CA GLY A 207 -9.29 -11.73 17.54
C GLY A 207 -7.98 -12.13 16.86
N LEU A 208 -7.96 -12.24 15.53
CA LEU A 208 -6.74 -12.47 14.75
C LEU A 208 -5.73 -11.33 14.99
N LEU A 209 -6.17 -10.06 14.88
CA LEU A 209 -5.33 -8.90 15.13
C LEU A 209 -4.71 -8.94 16.52
N ALA A 210 -5.50 -9.23 17.56
CA ALA A 210 -5.03 -9.32 18.93
C ALA A 210 -3.96 -10.44 19.12
N SER A 211 -4.10 -11.54 18.37
CA SER A 211 -3.17 -12.66 18.43
C SER A 211 -1.85 -12.38 17.73
N ILE A 212 -1.86 -11.75 16.54
CA ILE A 212 -0.64 -11.51 15.74
C ILE A 212 0.06 -10.21 16.10
N GLY A 213 -0.67 -9.21 16.61
CA GLY A 213 -0.15 -7.87 16.92
C GLY A 213 1.11 -7.86 17.79
N PRO A 214 1.19 -8.64 18.89
CA PRO A 214 2.40 -8.70 19.72
C PRO A 214 3.65 -9.19 18.99
N HIS A 215 3.50 -9.84 17.84
CA HIS A 215 4.58 -10.43 17.04
C HIS A 215 5.01 -9.58 15.85
N LEU A 216 4.31 -8.47 15.59
CA LEU A 216 4.60 -7.53 14.51
C LEU A 216 4.83 -6.13 15.09
N ARG A 217 5.95 -5.51 14.69
CA ARG A 217 6.22 -4.09 15.01
C ARG A 217 5.59 -3.22 13.93
N SER A 218 4.27 -3.24 13.88
CA SER A 218 3.48 -2.71 12.75
C SER A 218 2.24 -2.04 13.30
N GLU A 219 1.70 -1.11 12.53
CA GLU A 219 0.32 -0.70 12.71
C GLU A 219 -0.58 -1.79 12.13
N LEU A 220 -1.61 -2.19 12.87
CA LEU A 220 -2.61 -3.14 12.42
C LEU A 220 -4.00 -2.51 12.58
N LYS A 221 -4.83 -2.67 11.55
CA LYS A 221 -6.23 -2.21 11.58
C LYS A 221 -7.15 -3.28 11.03
N CYS A 222 -8.27 -3.51 11.72
CA CYS A 222 -9.37 -4.26 11.13
C CYS A 222 -10.19 -3.33 10.23
N VAL A 223 -10.67 -3.87 9.12
CA VAL A 223 -11.76 -3.26 8.37
C VAL A 223 -13.06 -3.55 9.12
N LEU A 224 -13.83 -2.52 9.38
CA LEU A 224 -15.12 -2.64 10.07
C LEU A 224 -16.23 -2.77 9.02
N THR A 225 -16.97 -3.86 9.09
CA THR A 225 -18.15 -4.14 8.25
C THR A 225 -19.43 -3.73 8.95
#